data_04a138889701ed261d58ed8da09a057f
#
_entry.id   04a138889701ed261d58ed8da09a057f
#
_cell.length_a   1.000
_cell.length_b   1.000
_cell.length_c   1.000
_cell.angle_alpha   90.00
_cell.angle_beta   90.00
_cell.angle_gamma   90.00
#
_symmetry.space_group_name_H-M   'P 1'
#
loop_
_entity.id
_entity.type
_entity.pdbx_description
1 polymer ?
#
loop_
_entity_poly.entity_id
_entity_poly.type
_entity_poly.pdbx_seq_one_letter_code
_entity_poly.pdbx_strand_id
1 'polypeptide(L)'
;MKTNLVHLAAFLDLALTLFHLAFWRLFRWPQTLQPAGRLNAAVTQVMNIMLTFLFGTVAFTLFWMGPATPAPLLFAAAAFGALRIALQPIYFGLRSRASQGFTLAMVLLTLAHFAAALA
;
A
#
# COMPACT_ATOMS: atom_id res chain seq x y z
N MET A 1 0.06 11.42 21.18
CA MET A 1 0.73 10.22 20.62
C MET A 1 -0.09 9.60 19.49
N LYS A 2 -1.33 9.21 19.74
CA LYS A 2 -2.20 8.60 18.68
C LYS A 2 -2.31 9.46 17.42
N THR A 3 -2.52 10.77 17.53
CA THR A 3 -2.61 11.70 16.41
C THR A 3 -1.39 11.59 15.48
N ASN A 4 -0.18 11.61 16.04
CA ASN A 4 1.04 11.55 15.24
C ASN A 4 1.21 10.18 14.54
N LEU A 5 0.81 9.10 15.20
CA LEU A 5 0.84 7.76 14.61
C LEU A 5 -0.16 7.61 13.47
N VAL A 6 -1.38 8.13 13.65
CA VAL A 6 -2.41 8.13 12.58
C VAL A 6 -1.96 8.98 11.39
N HIS A 7 -1.40 10.15 11.63
CA HIS A 7 -0.88 10.98 10.53
C HIS A 7 0.33 10.33 9.84
N LEU A 8 1.22 9.68 10.57
CA LEU A 8 2.31 8.91 9.96
C LEU A 8 1.76 7.79 9.06
N ALA A 9 0.77 7.03 9.56
CA ALA A 9 0.11 6.00 8.76
C ALA A 9 -0.52 6.60 7.49
N ALA A 10 -1.23 7.72 7.62
CA ALA A 10 -1.84 8.43 6.49
C ALA A 10 -0.81 8.87 5.44
N PHE A 11 0.36 9.39 5.86
CA PHE A 11 1.44 9.75 4.94
C PHE A 11 2.01 8.53 4.21
N LEU A 12 2.13 7.40 4.89
CA LEU A 12 2.61 6.16 4.27
C LEU A 12 1.58 5.61 3.25
N ASP A 13 0.29 5.68 3.56
CA ASP A 13 -0.77 5.32 2.61
C ASP A 13 -0.80 6.27 1.39
N LEU A 14 -0.59 7.57 1.60
CA LEU A 14 -0.48 8.54 0.51
C LEU A 14 0.75 8.22 -0.36
N ALA A 15 1.88 7.91 0.24
CA ALA A 15 3.08 7.51 -0.50
C ALA A 15 2.83 6.23 -1.32
N LEU A 16 2.09 5.27 -0.76
CA LEU A 16 1.69 4.04 -1.46
C LEU A 16 0.73 4.34 -2.62
N THR A 17 -0.19 5.29 -2.45
CA THR A 17 -1.08 5.79 -3.50
C THR A 17 -0.26 6.36 -4.68
N LEU A 18 0.69 7.25 -4.40
CA LEU A 18 1.56 7.85 -5.41
C LEU A 18 2.44 6.80 -6.10
N PHE A 19 2.93 5.82 -5.35
CA PHE A 19 3.70 4.71 -5.90
C PHE A 19 2.87 3.89 -6.90
N HIS A 20 1.61 3.58 -6.60
CA HIS A 20 0.73 2.85 -7.51
C HIS A 20 0.36 3.67 -8.76
N LEU A 21 0.19 4.99 -8.61
CA LEU A 21 0.01 5.88 -9.77
C LEU A 21 1.24 5.89 -10.70
N ALA A 22 2.42 5.70 -10.15
CA ALA A 22 3.66 5.66 -10.94
C ALA A 22 3.87 4.35 -11.70
N PHE A 23 3.05 3.29 -11.50
CA PHE A 23 3.25 1.97 -12.12
C PHE A 23 3.28 2.01 -13.64
N TRP A 24 2.43 2.81 -14.28
CA TRP A 24 2.44 2.94 -15.74
C TRP A 24 3.81 3.42 -16.24
N ARG A 25 4.45 4.30 -15.51
CA ARG A 25 5.77 4.82 -15.86
C ARG A 25 6.90 3.88 -15.42
N LEU A 26 6.86 3.39 -14.18
CA LEU A 26 7.90 2.52 -13.61
C LEU A 26 7.99 1.17 -14.35
N PHE A 27 6.86 0.57 -14.66
CA PHE A 27 6.78 -0.74 -15.30
C PHE A 27 6.51 -0.66 -16.81
N ARG A 28 6.43 0.55 -17.35
CA ARG A 28 6.18 0.79 -18.79
C ARG A 28 4.89 0.12 -19.26
N TRP A 29 3.82 0.25 -18.47
CA TRP A 29 2.51 -0.23 -18.83
C TRP A 29 1.86 0.69 -19.89
N PRO A 30 0.99 0.15 -20.79
CA PRO A 30 0.59 -1.26 -20.92
C PRO A 30 1.55 -2.14 -21.72
N GLN A 31 2.65 -1.61 -22.28
CA GLN A 31 3.52 -2.32 -23.21
C GLN A 31 4.07 -3.63 -22.64
N THR A 32 4.54 -3.60 -21.40
CA THR A 32 5.10 -4.78 -20.72
C THR A 32 4.05 -5.81 -20.30
N LEU A 33 2.76 -5.44 -20.34
CA LEU A 33 1.64 -6.36 -20.05
C LEU A 33 1.12 -7.09 -21.29
N GLN A 34 1.48 -6.66 -22.50
CA GLN A 34 0.96 -7.26 -23.74
C GLN A 34 1.19 -8.78 -23.84
N PRO A 35 2.36 -9.34 -23.46
CA PRO A 35 2.59 -10.79 -23.50
C PRO A 35 1.65 -11.60 -22.59
N ALA A 36 1.07 -10.99 -21.56
CA ALA A 36 0.12 -11.65 -20.67
C ALA A 36 -1.30 -11.83 -21.26
N GLY A 37 -1.52 -11.26 -22.45
CA GLY A 37 -2.81 -11.26 -23.11
C GLY A 37 -3.71 -10.08 -22.70
N ARG A 38 -4.65 -9.72 -23.57
CA ARG A 38 -5.50 -8.52 -23.40
C ARG A 38 -6.29 -8.51 -22.09
N LEU A 39 -6.87 -9.66 -21.73
CA LEU A 39 -7.68 -9.75 -20.50
C LEU A 39 -6.82 -9.56 -19.26
N ASN A 40 -5.69 -10.27 -19.15
CA ASN A 40 -4.79 -10.16 -18.00
C ASN A 40 -4.18 -8.76 -17.88
N ALA A 41 -3.84 -8.14 -19.00
CA ALA A 41 -3.36 -6.75 -19.02
C ALA A 41 -4.42 -5.78 -18.51
N ALA A 42 -5.68 -5.95 -18.92
CA ALA A 42 -6.81 -5.12 -18.48
C ALA A 42 -7.07 -5.31 -16.97
N VAL A 43 -7.14 -6.56 -16.50
CA VAL A 43 -7.36 -6.89 -15.07
C VAL A 43 -6.26 -6.27 -14.20
N THR A 44 -5.00 -6.42 -14.59
CA THR A 44 -3.85 -5.88 -13.84
C THR A 44 -3.96 -4.35 -13.70
N GLN A 45 -4.25 -3.64 -14.77
CA GLN A 45 -4.38 -2.18 -14.74
C GLN A 45 -5.58 -1.73 -13.90
N VAL A 46 -6.73 -2.37 -14.08
CA VAL A 46 -7.95 -2.05 -13.30
C VAL A 46 -7.72 -2.31 -11.82
N MET A 47 -7.11 -3.43 -11.45
CA MET A 47 -6.78 -3.71 -10.04
C MET A 47 -5.84 -2.67 -9.46
N ASN A 48 -4.85 -2.22 -10.21
CA ASN A 48 -3.95 -1.16 -9.76
C ASN A 48 -4.68 0.19 -9.56
N ILE A 49 -5.62 0.54 -10.44
CA ILE A 49 -6.47 1.73 -10.28
C ILE A 49 -7.31 1.62 -9.01
N MET A 50 -7.92 0.46 -8.77
CA MET A 50 -8.74 0.22 -7.58
C MET A 50 -7.91 0.27 -6.30
N LEU A 51 -6.70 -0.29 -6.29
CA LEU A 51 -5.78 -0.19 -5.16
C LEU A 51 -5.33 1.26 -4.91
N THR A 52 -5.02 2.01 -5.96
CA THR A 52 -4.69 3.44 -5.87
C THR A 52 -5.83 4.22 -5.19
N PHE A 53 -7.06 3.98 -5.63
CA PHE A 53 -8.25 4.59 -5.04
C PHE A 53 -8.41 4.19 -3.57
N LEU A 54 -8.25 2.91 -3.25
CA LEU A 54 -8.36 2.39 -1.89
C LEU A 54 -7.34 3.06 -0.95
N PHE A 55 -6.07 3.09 -1.31
CA PHE A 55 -5.02 3.71 -0.49
C PHE A 55 -5.23 5.21 -0.33
N GLY A 56 -5.63 5.89 -1.40
CA GLY A 56 -5.97 7.32 -1.35
C GLY A 56 -7.16 7.60 -0.43
N THR A 57 -8.17 6.75 -0.45
CA THR A 57 -9.34 6.84 0.44
C THR A 57 -8.95 6.60 1.89
N VAL A 58 -8.13 5.59 2.16
CA VAL A 58 -7.63 5.33 3.52
C VAL A 58 -6.81 6.51 4.02
N ALA A 59 -5.84 6.98 3.24
CA ALA A 59 -5.02 8.14 3.59
C ALA A 59 -5.88 9.37 3.93
N PHE A 60 -6.85 9.70 3.07
CA PHE A 60 -7.78 10.81 3.30
C PHE A 60 -8.59 10.62 4.59
N THR A 61 -9.13 9.42 4.80
CA THR A 61 -9.93 9.10 6.00
C THR A 61 -9.10 9.28 7.28
N LEU A 62 -7.87 8.80 7.28
CA LEU A 62 -6.95 8.93 8.42
C LEU A 62 -6.60 10.40 8.70
N PHE A 63 -6.34 11.20 7.66
CA PHE A 63 -6.13 12.65 7.84
C PHE A 63 -7.36 13.35 8.37
N TRP A 64 -8.55 13.01 7.85
CA TRP A 64 -9.80 13.62 8.25
C TRP A 64 -10.21 13.27 9.68
N MET A 65 -10.12 11.98 10.04
CA MET A 65 -10.57 11.50 11.35
C MET A 65 -9.51 11.69 12.45
N GLY A 66 -8.23 11.70 12.07
CA GLY A 66 -7.13 11.81 13.03
C GLY A 66 -7.25 10.81 14.18
N PRO A 67 -7.15 11.25 15.46
CA PRO A 67 -7.22 10.36 16.62
C PRO A 67 -8.59 9.69 16.81
N ALA A 68 -9.65 10.17 16.14
CA ALA A 68 -10.97 9.54 16.16
C ALA A 68 -11.07 8.32 15.23
N THR A 69 -10.01 8.00 14.47
CA THR A 69 -10.00 6.83 13.60
C THR A 69 -10.29 5.55 14.40
N PRO A 70 -11.29 4.75 13.95
CA PRO A 70 -11.65 3.51 14.64
C PRO A 70 -10.50 2.49 14.60
N ALA A 71 -10.22 1.83 15.74
CA ALA A 71 -9.19 0.81 15.83
C ALA A 71 -9.37 -0.35 14.82
N PRO A 72 -10.59 -0.85 14.54
CA PRO A 72 -10.77 -1.89 13.52
C PRO A 72 -10.27 -1.51 12.14
N LEU A 73 -10.40 -0.24 11.71
CA LEU A 73 -9.88 0.22 10.44
C LEU A 73 -8.35 0.17 10.41
N LEU A 74 -7.71 0.62 11.50
CA LEU A 74 -6.25 0.60 11.64
C LEU A 74 -5.72 -0.84 11.69
N PHE A 75 -6.39 -1.74 12.39
CA PHE A 75 -6.01 -3.16 12.39
C PHE A 75 -6.19 -3.82 11.02
N ALA A 76 -7.24 -3.49 10.28
CA ALA A 76 -7.43 -3.99 8.92
C ALA A 76 -6.32 -3.53 7.98
N ALA A 77 -5.91 -2.27 8.07
CA ALA A 77 -4.78 -1.74 7.29
C ALA A 77 -3.45 -2.40 7.69
N ALA A 78 -3.21 -2.61 8.98
CA ALA A 78 -2.05 -3.34 9.46
C ALA A 78 -2.04 -4.80 8.96
N ALA A 79 -3.17 -5.49 9.00
CA ALA A 79 -3.30 -6.86 8.49
C ALA A 79 -3.05 -6.93 6.98
N PHE A 80 -3.55 -5.95 6.21
CA PHE A 80 -3.25 -5.83 4.78
C PHE A 80 -1.74 -5.70 4.54
N GLY A 81 -1.07 -4.82 5.27
CA GLY A 81 0.38 -4.64 5.17
C GLY A 81 1.16 -5.92 5.54
N ALA A 82 0.77 -6.59 6.62
CA ALA A 82 1.38 -7.85 7.05
C ALA A 82 1.22 -8.95 5.99
N LEU A 83 0.03 -9.10 5.41
CA LEU A 83 -0.21 -10.03 4.32
C LEU A 83 0.66 -9.69 3.10
N ARG A 84 0.77 -8.41 2.75
CA ARG A 84 1.61 -7.97 1.63
C ARG A 84 3.09 -8.27 1.86
N ILE A 85 3.59 -8.13 3.09
CA ILE A 85 4.95 -8.52 3.47
C ILE A 85 5.16 -10.03 3.29
N ALA A 86 4.21 -10.85 3.75
CA ALA A 86 4.29 -12.31 3.64
C ALA A 86 4.33 -12.78 2.17
N LEU A 87 3.62 -12.10 1.27
CA LEU A 87 3.58 -12.43 -0.15
C LEU A 87 4.83 -11.95 -0.91
N GLN A 88 5.61 -11.02 -0.37
CA GLN A 88 6.76 -10.45 -1.06
C GLN A 88 7.81 -11.50 -1.44
N PRO A 89 8.32 -12.35 -0.53
CA PRO A 89 9.32 -13.35 -0.88
C PRO A 89 8.79 -14.43 -1.85
N ILE A 90 7.50 -14.72 -1.81
CA ILE A 90 6.87 -15.75 -2.64
C ILE A 90 6.83 -15.34 -4.11
N TYR A 91 6.40 -14.09 -4.38
CA TYR A 91 6.14 -13.61 -5.74
C TYR A 91 7.27 -12.75 -6.32
N PHE A 92 8.02 -12.04 -5.49
CA PHE A 92 9.04 -11.07 -5.95
C PHE A 92 10.46 -11.42 -5.50
N GLY A 93 10.61 -12.25 -4.48
CA GLY A 93 11.89 -12.52 -3.83
C GLY A 93 12.40 -11.31 -3.04
N LEU A 94 13.52 -11.51 -2.31
CA LEU A 94 14.13 -10.47 -1.46
C LEU A 94 15.56 -10.13 -1.89
N ARG A 95 15.98 -10.55 -3.08
CA ARG A 95 17.37 -10.37 -3.55
C ARG A 95 17.65 -8.97 -4.09
N SER A 96 16.67 -8.31 -4.70
CA SER A 96 16.86 -6.98 -5.28
C SER A 96 16.72 -5.87 -4.23
N ARG A 97 17.49 -4.79 -4.39
CA ARG A 97 17.39 -3.61 -3.52
C ARG A 97 15.98 -2.98 -3.57
N ALA A 98 15.36 -2.99 -4.74
CA ALA A 98 13.99 -2.50 -4.91
C ALA A 98 12.99 -3.31 -4.07
N SER A 99 13.08 -4.65 -4.10
CA SER A 99 12.24 -5.52 -3.28
C SER A 99 12.48 -5.34 -1.78
N GLN A 100 13.74 -5.20 -1.37
CA GLN A 100 14.10 -4.93 0.03
C GLN A 100 13.55 -3.58 0.51
N GLY A 101 13.70 -2.53 -0.31
CA GLY A 101 13.19 -1.18 -0.01
C GLY A 101 11.66 -1.16 0.10
N PHE A 102 10.97 -1.82 -0.83
CA PHE A 102 9.53 -1.97 -0.77
C PHE A 102 9.07 -2.74 0.48
N THR A 103 9.74 -3.84 0.80
CA THR A 103 9.43 -4.62 2.02
C THR A 103 9.60 -3.77 3.27
N LEU A 104 10.67 -2.99 3.37
CA LEU A 104 10.89 -2.08 4.50
C LEU A 104 9.75 -1.04 4.60
N ALA A 105 9.35 -0.44 3.48
CA ALA A 105 8.24 0.50 3.44
C ALA A 105 6.93 -0.14 3.94
N MET A 106 6.64 -1.38 3.54
CA MET A 106 5.47 -2.12 4.01
C MET A 106 5.55 -2.48 5.50
N VAL A 107 6.74 -2.78 6.02
CA VAL A 107 6.95 -3.00 7.47
C VAL A 107 6.64 -1.72 8.25
N LEU A 108 7.17 -0.59 7.82
CA LEU A 108 6.91 0.71 8.45
C LEU A 108 5.42 1.06 8.43
N LEU A 109 4.76 0.87 7.30
CA LEU A 109 3.32 1.08 7.15
C LEU A 109 2.52 0.19 8.12
N THR A 110 2.83 -1.09 8.15
CA THR A 110 2.17 -2.07 9.04
C THR A 110 2.33 -1.67 10.51
N LEU A 111 3.55 -1.34 10.91
CA LEU A 111 3.84 -0.94 12.31
C LEU A 111 3.17 0.38 12.68
N ALA A 112 3.12 1.36 11.76
CA ALA A 112 2.44 2.64 12.00
C ALA A 112 0.95 2.44 12.26
N HIS A 113 0.27 1.65 11.44
CA HIS A 113 -1.16 1.35 11.61
C HIS A 113 -1.41 0.55 12.91
N PHE A 114 -0.60 -0.47 13.16
CA PHE A 114 -0.73 -1.30 14.36
C PHE A 114 -0.50 -0.48 15.63
N ALA A 115 0.54 0.34 15.68
CA ALA A 115 0.82 1.21 16.81
C ALA A 115 -0.30 2.26 17.02
N ALA A 116 -0.83 2.84 15.93
CA ALA A 116 -1.96 3.77 15.99
C ALA A 116 -3.24 3.09 16.51
N ALA A 117 -3.45 1.81 16.18
CA ALA A 117 -4.60 1.04 16.65
C ALA A 117 -4.56 0.76 18.15
N LEU A 118 -3.35 0.59 18.71
CA LEU A 118 -3.14 0.32 20.13
C LEU A 118 -3.07 1.60 21.00
N ALA A 119 -2.79 2.73 20.37
CA ALA A 119 -2.74 4.01 21.05
C ALA A 119 -4.13 4.59 21.31
#